data_0a312782966fc28a16acd942c88c9e03
#
_entry.id   0a312782966fc28a16acd942c88c9e03
#
_cell.length_a   1.000
_cell.length_b   1.000
_cell.length_c   1.000
_cell.angle_alpha   90.00
_cell.angle_beta   90.00
_cell.angle_gamma   90.00
#
_symmetry.space_group_name_H-M   'P 1'
#
loop_
_entity.id
_entity.type
_entity.pdbx_description
1 polymer ?
#
loop_
_entity_poly.entity_id
_entity_poly.type
_entity_poly.pdbx_seq_one_letter_code
_entity_poly.pdbx_strand_id
1 'polypeptide(L)'
;ATIGVQQRPNLAELLAGHASERVRQAAQQFQAPDQSDSSVPTLRIYSMGLQEIFHGQTRLPETSFRRNQKARQLLTYLAWERGKVVSDDILAEIFWPQEGSRGRKNVYSVRSILRKALQPPTLTREIAYVCRQPQGLAMDRELPWWHDVEELRSCLRSWESAERQGDR
;
A
#
# COMPACT_ATOMS: atom_id res chain seq x y z
N ALA A 1 15.62 28.27 0.27
CA ALA A 1 16.32 27.05 -0.13
C ALA A 1 15.26 26.00 -0.39
N THR A 2 14.99 25.74 -1.69
CA THR A 2 14.00 24.76 -2.16
C THR A 2 14.64 23.39 -2.01
N ILE A 3 14.16 22.60 -1.07
CA ILE A 3 14.58 21.20 -0.93
C ILE A 3 13.92 20.45 -2.08
N GLY A 4 14.73 20.10 -3.09
CA GLY A 4 14.29 19.31 -4.22
C GLY A 4 13.72 17.99 -3.72
N VAL A 5 12.45 17.72 -4.08
CA VAL A 5 11.81 16.42 -3.88
C VAL A 5 12.60 15.43 -4.72
N GLN A 6 13.46 14.66 -4.07
CA GLN A 6 14.21 13.58 -4.70
C GLN A 6 13.21 12.49 -5.04
N GLN A 7 12.79 12.43 -6.32
CA GLN A 7 11.98 11.33 -6.83
C GLN A 7 12.79 10.04 -6.63
N ARG A 8 12.26 9.12 -5.84
CA ARG A 8 12.85 7.79 -5.75
C ARG A 8 12.62 7.09 -7.08
N PRO A 9 13.68 6.45 -7.63
CA PRO A 9 13.51 5.69 -8.85
C PRO A 9 12.48 4.58 -8.63
N ASN A 10 11.62 4.40 -9.61
CA ASN A 10 10.69 3.28 -9.65
C ASN A 10 11.49 1.96 -9.65
N LEU A 11 10.93 0.89 -9.06
CA LEU A 11 11.54 -0.44 -9.09
C LEU A 11 11.93 -0.86 -10.51
N ALA A 12 11.12 -0.46 -11.51
CA ALA A 12 11.39 -0.66 -12.92
C ALA A 12 12.67 0.06 -13.40
N GLU A 13 12.97 1.26 -12.89
CA GLU A 13 14.20 2.01 -13.21
C GLU A 13 15.44 1.37 -12.55
N LEU A 14 15.32 0.87 -11.33
CA LEU A 14 16.40 0.17 -10.64
C LEU A 14 16.74 -1.16 -11.33
N LEU A 15 15.74 -1.90 -11.79
CA LEU A 15 15.92 -3.16 -12.50
C LEU A 15 16.45 -2.95 -13.93
N ALA A 16 16.14 -1.83 -14.58
CA ALA A 16 16.61 -1.52 -15.93
C ALA A 16 18.14 -1.31 -16.03
N GLY A 17 18.80 -0.94 -14.92
CA GLY A 17 20.25 -0.70 -14.87
C GLY A 17 21.12 -1.98 -14.89
N HIS A 18 20.56 -3.15 -14.52
CA HIS A 18 21.33 -4.38 -14.31
C HIS A 18 20.78 -5.64 -14.98
N ALA A 19 19.79 -5.52 -15.85
CA ALA A 19 19.05 -6.68 -16.33
C ALA A 19 19.16 -6.93 -17.83
N SER A 20 19.03 -8.21 -18.21
CA SER A 20 18.89 -8.64 -19.60
C SER A 20 17.69 -7.95 -20.28
N GLU A 21 17.72 -7.86 -21.63
CA GLU A 21 16.68 -7.22 -22.45
C GLU A 21 15.24 -7.66 -22.09
N ARG A 22 15.08 -8.90 -21.66
CA ARG A 22 13.80 -9.48 -21.21
C ARG A 22 13.27 -8.83 -19.94
N VAL A 23 14.15 -8.51 -19.00
CA VAL A 23 13.79 -7.84 -17.75
C VAL A 23 13.48 -6.36 -18.01
N ARG A 24 14.14 -5.73 -18.99
CA ARG A 24 13.81 -4.36 -19.43
C ARG A 24 12.44 -4.30 -20.07
N GLN A 25 12.08 -5.27 -20.94
CA GLN A 25 10.76 -5.33 -21.55
C GLN A 25 9.66 -5.61 -20.51
N ALA A 26 9.91 -6.49 -19.54
CA ALA A 26 8.98 -6.70 -18.43
C ALA A 26 8.84 -5.42 -17.59
N ALA A 27 9.94 -4.73 -17.27
CA ALA A 27 9.92 -3.48 -16.51
C ALA A 27 9.17 -2.34 -17.24
N GLN A 28 9.20 -2.29 -18.57
CA GLN A 28 8.44 -1.31 -19.36
C GLN A 28 6.92 -1.54 -19.31
N GLN A 29 6.48 -2.78 -19.08
CA GLN A 29 5.06 -3.12 -18.89
C GLN A 29 4.55 -2.77 -17.48
N PHE A 30 5.45 -2.55 -16.53
CA PHE A 30 5.14 -2.19 -15.14
C PHE A 30 5.26 -0.68 -14.87
N GLN A 31 4.80 0.15 -15.78
CA GLN A 31 4.52 1.54 -15.44
C GLN A 31 3.41 1.56 -14.40
N ALA A 32 3.68 2.21 -13.27
CA ALA A 32 2.64 2.46 -12.28
C ALA A 32 1.42 3.03 -13.00
N PRO A 33 0.19 2.56 -12.70
CA PRO A 33 -1.00 2.95 -13.43
C PRO A 33 -1.05 4.47 -13.54
N ASP A 34 -0.95 4.93 -14.77
CA ASP A 34 -1.03 6.34 -15.13
C ASP A 34 -2.37 6.86 -14.59
N GLN A 35 -2.40 8.10 -14.17
CA GLN A 35 -3.56 8.74 -13.57
C GLN A 35 -4.72 8.70 -14.58
N SER A 36 -5.44 7.58 -14.63
CA SER A 36 -6.75 7.57 -15.25
C SER A 36 -7.63 8.56 -14.47
N ASP A 37 -8.36 9.35 -15.16
CA ASP A 37 -9.28 10.46 -14.88
C ASP A 37 -10.22 10.28 -13.64
N SER A 38 -9.76 9.52 -12.66
CA SER A 38 -10.40 9.27 -11.37
C SER A 38 -10.05 10.44 -10.46
N SER A 39 -11.06 11.20 -10.03
CA SER A 39 -10.93 12.29 -9.05
C SER A 39 -10.28 11.84 -7.72
N VAL A 40 -10.03 10.54 -7.53
CA VAL A 40 -9.44 9.93 -6.34
C VAL A 40 -7.98 9.56 -6.61
N PRO A 41 -7.01 10.13 -5.87
CA PRO A 41 -5.61 9.82 -6.05
C PRO A 41 -5.30 8.36 -5.66
N THR A 42 -4.41 7.69 -6.39
CA THR A 42 -3.95 6.35 -6.03
C THR A 42 -3.17 6.40 -4.72
N LEU A 43 -3.56 5.59 -3.74
CA LEU A 43 -2.79 5.39 -2.52
C LEU A 43 -1.64 4.43 -2.80
N ARG A 44 -0.40 4.91 -2.73
CA ARG A 44 0.80 4.07 -2.93
C ARG A 44 1.44 3.77 -1.58
N ILE A 45 1.67 2.48 -1.31
CA ILE A 45 2.24 1.98 -0.06
C ILE A 45 3.56 1.29 -0.39
N TYR A 46 4.65 1.85 0.08
CA TYR A 46 5.98 1.24 0.04
C TYR A 46 6.27 0.62 1.40
N SER A 47 6.63 -0.65 1.42
CA SER A 47 6.91 -1.39 2.65
C SER A 47 8.22 -2.19 2.59
N MET A 48 8.77 -2.36 1.40
CA MET A 48 10.10 -2.95 1.23
C MET A 48 11.17 -1.88 1.50
N GLY A 49 11.80 -1.94 2.65
CA GLY A 49 12.77 -0.96 3.13
C GLY A 49 12.13 0.10 4.04
N LEU A 50 12.25 1.38 3.70
CA LEU A 50 11.59 2.44 4.48
C LEU A 50 10.11 2.51 4.13
N GLN A 51 9.28 2.42 5.16
CA GLN A 51 7.84 2.51 4.98
C GLN A 51 7.43 3.94 4.59
N GLU A 52 6.92 4.09 3.37
CA GLU A 52 6.45 5.36 2.83
C GLU A 52 5.06 5.21 2.21
N ILE A 53 4.26 6.26 2.31
CA ILE A 53 2.89 6.27 1.83
C ILE A 53 2.68 7.56 1.04
N PHE A 54 2.02 7.46 -0.12
CA PHE A 54 1.77 8.59 -1.02
C PHE A 54 0.31 8.61 -1.47
N HIS A 55 -0.23 9.82 -1.68
CA HIS A 55 -1.40 10.05 -2.52
C HIS A 55 -0.92 10.52 -3.90
N GLY A 56 -1.07 9.67 -4.91
CA GLY A 56 -0.48 9.94 -6.22
C GLY A 56 1.03 10.14 -6.11
N GLN A 57 1.51 11.34 -6.33
CA GLN A 57 2.93 11.71 -6.23
C GLN A 57 3.29 12.40 -4.89
N THR A 58 2.30 12.72 -4.07
CA THR A 58 2.52 13.46 -2.83
C THR A 58 2.73 12.52 -1.65
N ARG A 59 3.93 12.58 -1.04
CA ARG A 59 4.26 11.80 0.15
C ARG A 59 3.44 12.28 1.35
N LEU A 60 2.82 11.33 2.06
CA LEU A 60 2.17 11.61 3.33
C LEU A 60 3.22 11.78 4.42
N PRO A 61 3.20 12.91 5.18
CA PRO A 61 4.09 13.09 6.29
C PRO A 61 3.75 12.13 7.43
N GLU A 62 4.74 11.74 8.21
CA GLU A 62 4.55 10.85 9.38
C GLU A 62 3.55 11.41 10.40
N THR A 63 3.49 12.73 10.50
CA THR A 63 2.56 13.45 11.36
C THR A 63 1.09 13.19 11.01
N SER A 64 0.77 12.81 9.76
CA SER A 64 -0.59 12.43 9.34
C SER A 64 -1.15 11.28 10.18
N PHE A 65 -0.30 10.38 10.59
CA PHE A 65 -0.65 9.24 11.44
C PHE A 65 -0.56 9.57 12.94
N ARG A 66 -0.47 10.85 13.32
CA ARG A 66 -0.29 11.28 14.71
C ARG A 66 0.87 10.56 15.42
N ARG A 67 1.95 10.26 14.68
CA ARG A 67 3.07 9.43 15.13
C ARG A 67 2.65 8.03 15.63
N ASN A 68 1.47 7.56 15.23
CA ASN A 68 0.98 6.23 15.57
C ASN A 68 1.57 5.19 14.61
N GLN A 69 2.66 4.58 15.01
CA GLN A 69 3.35 3.56 14.22
C GLN A 69 2.45 2.33 13.95
N LYS A 70 1.61 1.95 14.92
CA LYS A 70 0.68 0.82 14.74
C LYS A 70 -0.35 1.10 13.65
N ALA A 71 -0.76 2.36 13.45
CA ALA A 71 -1.64 2.70 12.32
C ALA A 71 -0.97 2.44 10.97
N ARG A 72 0.30 2.81 10.83
CA ARG A 72 1.06 2.55 9.59
C ARG A 72 1.27 1.05 9.37
N GLN A 73 1.65 0.31 10.41
CA GLN A 73 1.83 -1.13 10.35
C GLN A 73 0.52 -1.85 9.99
N LEU A 74 -0.60 -1.45 10.58
CA LEU A 74 -1.92 -2.01 10.28
C LEU A 74 -2.33 -1.74 8.84
N LEU A 75 -2.09 -0.55 8.31
CA LEU A 75 -2.33 -0.24 6.90
C LEU A 75 -1.52 -1.16 5.98
N THR A 76 -0.22 -1.31 6.24
CA THR A 76 0.65 -2.21 5.46
C THR A 76 0.17 -3.66 5.54
N TYR A 77 -0.23 -4.11 6.71
CA TYR A 77 -0.77 -5.46 6.89
C TYR A 77 -2.06 -5.68 6.09
N LEU A 78 -2.99 -4.72 6.11
CA LEU A 78 -4.21 -4.81 5.31
C LEU A 78 -3.94 -4.77 3.80
N ALA A 79 -2.95 -3.99 3.36
CA ALA A 79 -2.50 -4.00 1.97
C ALA A 79 -1.89 -5.36 1.57
N TRP A 80 -1.10 -5.97 2.47
CA TRP A 80 -0.57 -7.32 2.30
C TRP A 80 -1.66 -8.38 2.13
N GLU A 81 -2.77 -8.26 2.83
CA GLU A 81 -3.95 -9.16 2.75
C GLU A 81 -4.78 -8.94 1.48
N ARG A 82 -4.40 -7.99 0.61
CA ARG A 82 -4.94 -7.81 -0.75
C ARG A 82 -6.45 -7.60 -0.79
N GLY A 83 -6.96 -6.79 0.13
CA GLY A 83 -8.41 -6.51 0.23
C GLY A 83 -9.22 -7.68 0.79
N LYS A 84 -8.59 -8.69 1.37
CA LYS A 84 -9.31 -9.67 2.21
C LYS A 84 -9.72 -9.01 3.51
N VAL A 85 -10.88 -9.42 4.02
CA VAL A 85 -11.36 -8.97 5.32
C VAL A 85 -10.56 -9.64 6.43
N VAL A 86 -9.93 -8.85 7.29
CA VAL A 86 -9.23 -9.34 8.47
C VAL A 86 -10.08 -9.02 9.70
N SER A 87 -10.39 -10.03 10.50
CA SER A 87 -11.26 -9.85 11.67
C SER A 87 -10.61 -8.95 12.74
N ASP A 88 -11.46 -8.24 13.48
CA ASP A 88 -10.98 -7.38 14.58
C ASP A 88 -10.20 -8.18 15.64
N ASP A 89 -10.54 -9.45 15.83
CA ASP A 89 -9.86 -10.33 16.77
C ASP A 89 -8.45 -10.66 16.33
N ILE A 90 -8.27 -11.02 15.05
CA ILE A 90 -6.96 -11.26 14.46
C ILE A 90 -6.11 -10.00 14.53
N LEU A 91 -6.68 -8.84 14.18
CA LEU A 91 -5.97 -7.57 14.26
C LEU A 91 -5.58 -7.21 15.70
N ALA A 92 -6.48 -7.44 16.66
CA ALA A 92 -6.21 -7.22 18.07
C ALA A 92 -5.10 -8.14 18.59
N GLU A 93 -5.11 -9.41 18.21
CA GLU A 93 -4.08 -10.38 18.60
C GLU A 93 -2.71 -10.04 18.02
N ILE A 94 -2.64 -9.68 16.74
CA ILE A 94 -1.36 -9.33 16.08
C ILE A 94 -0.78 -8.05 16.63
N PHE A 95 -1.59 -6.99 16.78
CA PHE A 95 -1.08 -5.66 17.11
C PHE A 95 -1.13 -5.32 18.60
N TRP A 96 -1.96 -5.99 19.39
CA TRP A 96 -2.15 -5.76 20.83
C TRP A 96 -2.31 -7.06 21.64
N PRO A 97 -1.38 -8.02 21.53
CA PRO A 97 -1.54 -9.36 22.13
C PRO A 97 -1.69 -9.33 23.65
N GLN A 98 -1.21 -8.28 24.31
CA GLN A 98 -1.24 -8.14 25.77
C GLN A 98 -2.50 -7.42 26.29
N GLU A 99 -3.36 -6.92 25.43
CA GLU A 99 -4.43 -6.00 25.83
C GLU A 99 -5.84 -6.64 25.92
N GLY A 100 -5.98 -7.91 25.59
CA GLY A 100 -7.25 -8.63 25.68
C GLY A 100 -8.41 -7.87 25.02
N SER A 101 -9.49 -7.62 25.75
CA SER A 101 -10.67 -6.90 25.23
C SER A 101 -10.41 -5.45 24.82
N ARG A 102 -9.34 -4.80 25.32
CA ARG A 102 -8.94 -3.46 24.90
C ARG A 102 -8.34 -3.46 23.48
N GLY A 103 -7.77 -4.57 23.04
CA GLY A 103 -7.22 -4.72 21.70
C GLY A 103 -8.21 -4.34 20.61
N ARG A 104 -9.46 -4.80 20.69
CA ARG A 104 -10.52 -4.42 19.74
C ARG A 104 -10.80 -2.91 19.75
N LYS A 105 -10.83 -2.28 20.92
CA LYS A 105 -11.02 -0.81 21.03
C LYS A 105 -9.88 -0.06 20.33
N ASN A 106 -8.66 -0.58 20.43
CA ASN A 106 -7.50 -0.01 19.75
C ASN A 106 -7.60 -0.15 18.23
N VAL A 107 -8.13 -1.26 17.70
CA VAL A 107 -8.42 -1.41 16.26
C VAL A 107 -9.35 -0.30 15.78
N TYR A 108 -10.44 -0.01 16.52
CA TYR A 108 -11.35 1.09 16.17
C TYR A 108 -10.66 2.46 16.20
N SER A 109 -9.86 2.70 17.21
CA SER A 109 -9.12 3.96 17.34
C SER A 109 -8.13 4.15 16.19
N VAL A 110 -7.39 3.10 15.84
CA VAL A 110 -6.42 3.13 14.74
C VAL A 110 -7.13 3.28 13.39
N ARG A 111 -8.26 2.62 13.18
CA ARG A 111 -9.07 2.84 11.98
C ARG A 111 -9.47 4.31 11.82
N SER A 112 -9.89 4.97 12.91
CA SER A 112 -10.23 6.41 12.87
C SER A 112 -9.03 7.28 12.50
N ILE A 113 -7.84 6.93 12.98
CA ILE A 113 -6.58 7.60 12.60
C ILE A 113 -6.30 7.39 11.11
N LEU A 114 -6.40 6.16 10.62
CA LEU A 114 -6.17 5.81 9.22
C LEU A 114 -7.14 6.58 8.30
N ARG A 115 -8.44 6.59 8.63
CA ARG A 115 -9.43 7.33 7.85
C ARG A 115 -9.07 8.81 7.68
N LYS A 116 -8.63 9.46 8.76
CA LYS A 116 -8.21 10.86 8.73
C LYS A 116 -6.88 11.05 8.01
N ALA A 117 -5.91 10.18 8.26
CA ALA A 117 -4.57 10.28 7.68
C ALA A 117 -4.57 10.05 6.17
N LEU A 118 -5.45 9.16 5.69
CA LEU A 118 -5.55 8.78 4.28
C LEU A 118 -6.59 9.59 3.50
N GLN A 119 -7.24 10.57 4.14
CA GLN A 119 -8.14 11.48 3.42
C GLN A 119 -7.33 12.42 2.53
N PRO A 120 -7.52 12.39 1.19
CA PRO A 120 -6.84 13.33 0.32
C PRO A 120 -7.30 14.76 0.60
N PRO A 121 -6.38 15.73 0.78
CA PRO A 121 -6.74 17.10 1.08
C PRO A 121 -7.47 17.80 -0.09
N THR A 122 -7.34 17.28 -1.31
CA THR A 122 -7.96 17.81 -2.53
C THR A 122 -9.44 17.44 -2.67
N LEU A 123 -9.93 16.48 -1.86
CA LEU A 123 -11.30 15.98 -1.99
C LEU A 123 -12.15 16.41 -0.82
N THR A 124 -13.29 17.01 -1.14
CA THR A 124 -14.30 17.43 -0.15
C THR A 124 -15.16 16.26 0.33
N ARG A 125 -15.35 15.23 -0.53
CA ARG A 125 -16.06 14.01 -0.13
C ARG A 125 -15.15 13.11 0.70
N GLU A 126 -15.71 12.45 1.69
CA GLU A 126 -14.99 11.51 2.52
C GLU A 126 -14.68 10.23 1.73
N ILE A 127 -13.40 9.80 1.79
CA ILE A 127 -12.92 8.58 1.17
C ILE A 127 -12.32 7.68 2.26
N ALA A 128 -12.57 6.39 2.17
CA ALA A 128 -12.06 5.41 3.12
C ALA A 128 -11.32 4.28 2.42
N TYR A 129 -10.01 4.45 2.15
CA TYR A 129 -9.16 3.35 1.62
C TYR A 129 -9.14 2.10 2.51
N VAL A 130 -9.40 2.27 3.81
CA VAL A 130 -9.63 1.16 4.75
C VAL A 130 -11.09 1.15 5.13
N CYS A 131 -11.84 0.20 4.60
CA CYS A 131 -13.26 0.06 4.83
C CYS A 131 -13.57 -0.89 5.99
N ARG A 132 -14.71 -0.62 6.64
CA ARG A 132 -15.30 -1.51 7.64
C ARG A 132 -16.18 -2.54 6.95
N GLN A 133 -15.92 -3.79 7.25
CA GLN A 133 -16.79 -4.91 6.88
C GLN A 133 -17.45 -5.50 8.13
N PRO A 134 -18.54 -6.26 8.03
CA PRO A 134 -19.22 -6.84 9.19
C PRO A 134 -18.30 -7.60 10.15
N GLN A 135 -17.29 -8.25 9.63
CA GLN A 135 -16.38 -9.11 10.39
C GLN A 135 -15.04 -8.49 10.73
N GLY A 136 -14.68 -7.29 10.16
CA GLY A 136 -13.36 -6.71 10.37
C GLY A 136 -13.05 -5.52 9.47
N LEU A 137 -11.79 -5.39 9.10
CA LEU A 137 -11.26 -4.35 8.23
C LEU A 137 -10.68 -4.93 6.94
N ALA A 138 -10.76 -4.17 5.86
CA ALA A 138 -10.11 -4.50 4.59
C ALA A 138 -9.64 -3.22 3.88
N MET A 139 -8.70 -3.38 2.94
CA MET A 139 -8.50 -2.35 1.90
C MET A 139 -9.72 -2.33 0.98
N ASP A 140 -10.19 -1.15 0.65
CA ASP A 140 -11.30 -0.98 -0.30
C ASP A 140 -10.83 -1.35 -1.72
N ARG A 141 -11.54 -2.27 -2.37
CA ARG A 141 -11.20 -2.76 -3.71
C ARG A 141 -11.67 -1.84 -4.82
N GLU A 142 -12.60 -0.96 -4.54
CA GLU A 142 -13.15 0.00 -5.52
C GLU A 142 -12.30 1.26 -5.61
N LEU A 143 -11.46 1.52 -4.60
CA LEU A 143 -10.55 2.65 -4.58
C LEU A 143 -9.18 2.27 -5.14
N PRO A 144 -8.52 3.18 -5.87
CA PRO A 144 -7.21 2.92 -6.44
C PRO A 144 -6.14 2.90 -5.34
N TRP A 145 -5.51 1.76 -5.13
CA TRP A 145 -4.35 1.62 -4.27
C TRP A 145 -3.33 0.64 -4.86
N TRP A 146 -2.09 0.81 -4.47
CA TRP A 146 -0.96 0.03 -4.95
C TRP A 146 0.01 -0.27 -3.79
N HIS A 147 0.62 -1.45 -3.81
CA HIS A 147 1.56 -1.92 -2.80
C HIS A 147 2.77 -2.57 -3.49
N ASP A 148 3.99 -2.14 -3.11
CA ASP A 148 5.24 -2.60 -3.72
C ASP A 148 5.44 -4.11 -3.65
N VAL A 149 5.01 -4.76 -2.58
CA VAL A 149 5.09 -6.21 -2.42
C VAL A 149 4.22 -6.96 -3.44
N GLU A 150 3.06 -6.41 -3.79
CA GLU A 150 2.19 -7.05 -4.77
C GLU A 150 2.78 -6.95 -6.19
N GLU A 151 3.43 -5.85 -6.49
CA GLU A 151 4.18 -5.68 -7.73
C GLU A 151 5.30 -6.72 -7.81
N LEU A 152 6.11 -6.86 -6.76
CA LEU A 152 7.17 -7.88 -6.71
C LEU A 152 6.60 -9.29 -6.93
N ARG A 153 5.50 -9.63 -6.25
CA ARG A 153 4.84 -10.94 -6.44
C ARG A 153 4.37 -11.16 -7.87
N SER A 154 3.88 -10.10 -8.51
CA SER A 154 3.45 -10.15 -9.91
C SER A 154 4.63 -10.41 -10.84
N CYS A 155 5.73 -9.70 -10.64
CA CYS A 155 6.98 -9.90 -11.38
C CYS A 155 7.51 -11.33 -11.24
N LEU A 156 7.52 -11.86 -10.02
CA LEU A 156 7.97 -13.23 -9.76
C LEU A 156 7.10 -14.28 -10.47
N ARG A 157 5.77 -14.13 -10.42
CA ARG A 157 4.84 -15.03 -11.15
C ARG A 157 5.06 -14.98 -12.66
N SER A 158 5.28 -13.79 -13.21
CA SER A 158 5.55 -13.61 -14.63
C SER A 158 6.87 -14.27 -15.03
N TRP A 159 7.90 -14.12 -14.20
CA TRP A 159 9.19 -14.75 -14.41
C TRP A 159 9.08 -16.29 -14.38
N GLU A 160 8.46 -16.86 -13.35
CA GLU A 160 8.23 -18.31 -13.25
C GLU A 160 7.44 -18.86 -14.44
N SER A 161 6.46 -18.10 -14.94
CA SER A 161 5.68 -18.50 -16.11
C SER A 161 6.52 -18.49 -17.38
N ALA A 162 7.40 -17.51 -17.55
CA ALA A 162 8.30 -17.42 -18.71
C ALA A 162 9.34 -18.54 -18.70
N GLU A 163 9.87 -18.89 -17.52
CA GLU A 163 10.83 -19.98 -17.36
C GLU A 163 10.22 -21.32 -17.75
N ARG A 164 9.01 -21.63 -17.27
CA ARG A 164 8.27 -22.85 -17.64
C ARG A 164 7.95 -22.94 -19.14
N GLN A 165 7.81 -21.81 -19.84
CA GLN A 165 7.57 -21.80 -21.29
C GLN A 165 8.87 -21.89 -22.10
N GLY A 166 10.00 -21.48 -21.54
CA GLY A 166 11.31 -21.55 -22.18
C GLY A 166 11.98 -22.92 -22.13
N ASP A 167 11.52 -23.82 -21.24
CA ASP A 167 12.01 -25.18 -21.06
C ASP A 167 11.32 -26.22 -21.99
N ARG A 168 10.48 -25.76 -22.93
CA ARG A 168 9.85 -26.57 -23.98
C ARG A 168 10.42 -26.23 -25.35
#